data_bf7d0e2c73de0f14ae9dcb2b3c869701
#
_entry.id   bf7d0e2c73de0f14ae9dcb2b3c869701
#
_cell.length_a   1.000
_cell.length_b   1.000
_cell.length_c   1.000
_cell.angle_alpha   90.00
_cell.angle_beta   90.00
_cell.angle_gamma   90.00
#
_symmetry.space_group_name_H-M   'P 1'
#
loop_
_entity.id
_entity.type
_entity.pdbx_description
1 polymer ?
#
loop_
_entity_poly.entity_id
_entity_poly.type
_entity_poly.pdbx_seq_one_letter_code
_entity_poly.pdbx_strand_id
1 'polypeptide(L)'
;MKNKRKEIDKKKILLAGFDIEESEKEDPNEFYITNFIGPKDSLYEGGKWKIHIELPDNYPYKSPSIGFVNKIYHPNIDERSGTICLDVINQTWSPSFELKNIFEEFLPQLLLYPNPSDPLNQEAADLYLKHKKNYDEKVKKYVILYAGKKNDNNNFDINFIKEEKEKKNKIEFLKKKRKAKNLEFYLDKDFTDKNIENDFMEDDDMELGSDLDKSAISSSSELNDDIVFGKNYLGEKM
;
A
#
# COMPACT_ATOMS: atom_id res chain seq x y z
N MET A 1 -29.57 -6.80 -20.53
CA MET A 1 -30.34 -5.78 -19.79
C MET A 1 -29.38 -4.83 -19.12
N LYS A 2 -29.46 -3.51 -19.38
CA LYS A 2 -28.64 -2.55 -18.62
C LYS A 2 -28.97 -2.67 -17.13
N ASN A 3 -27.96 -2.85 -16.28
CA ASN A 3 -28.18 -2.93 -14.84
C ASN A 3 -28.57 -1.55 -14.31
N LYS A 4 -29.90 -1.35 -14.09
CA LYS A 4 -30.43 -0.07 -13.59
C LYS A 4 -29.74 0.45 -12.34
N ARG A 5 -29.21 -0.45 -11.48
CA ARG A 5 -28.50 -0.07 -10.26
C ARG A 5 -27.19 0.65 -10.57
N LYS A 6 -26.40 0.18 -11.56
CA LYS A 6 -25.15 0.83 -11.99
C LYS A 6 -25.39 2.28 -12.44
N GLU A 7 -26.45 2.51 -13.25
CA GLU A 7 -26.82 3.85 -13.71
C GLU A 7 -27.28 4.76 -12.56
N ILE A 8 -28.05 4.22 -11.62
CA ILE A 8 -28.51 4.99 -10.45
C ILE A 8 -27.32 5.40 -9.58
N ASP A 9 -26.40 4.48 -9.34
CA ASP A 9 -25.23 4.75 -8.48
C ASP A 9 -24.28 5.77 -9.14
N LYS A 10 -24.03 5.70 -10.46
CA LYS A 10 -23.28 6.75 -11.18
C LYS A 10 -23.96 8.13 -11.03
N LYS A 11 -25.30 8.21 -11.17
CA LYS A 11 -26.02 9.47 -10.96
C LYS A 11 -25.88 10.00 -9.54
N LYS A 12 -25.94 9.13 -8.52
CA LYS A 12 -25.76 9.53 -7.13
C LYS A 12 -24.37 10.07 -6.86
N ILE A 13 -23.34 9.49 -7.48
CA ILE A 13 -21.95 9.98 -7.41
C ILE A 13 -21.86 11.40 -7.97
N LEU A 14 -22.43 11.65 -9.16
CA LEU A 14 -22.46 12.99 -9.76
C LEU A 14 -23.22 14.00 -8.89
N LEU A 15 -24.36 13.61 -8.30
CA LEU A 15 -25.13 14.45 -7.39
C LEU A 15 -24.38 14.75 -6.08
N ALA A 16 -23.49 13.86 -5.65
CA ALA A 16 -22.60 14.07 -4.50
C ALA A 16 -21.43 15.00 -4.82
N GLY A 17 -21.30 15.50 -6.06
CA GLY A 17 -20.28 16.46 -6.46
C GLY A 17 -18.98 15.84 -6.96
N PHE A 18 -18.97 14.53 -7.25
CA PHE A 18 -17.83 13.89 -7.87
C PHE A 18 -17.91 13.95 -9.39
N ASP A 19 -16.79 14.19 -10.04
CA ASP A 19 -16.67 14.22 -11.50
C ASP A 19 -16.39 12.80 -12.01
N ILE A 20 -17.20 12.31 -12.95
CA ILE A 20 -17.03 11.00 -13.59
C ILE A 20 -16.42 11.19 -14.98
N GLU A 21 -15.41 10.38 -15.28
CA GLU A 21 -14.81 10.21 -16.61
C GLU A 21 -14.99 8.75 -17.03
N GLU A 22 -15.61 8.53 -18.18
CA GLU A 22 -15.82 7.17 -18.72
C GLU A 22 -14.50 6.56 -19.19
N SER A 23 -14.41 5.22 -19.18
CA SER A 23 -13.23 4.51 -19.65
C SER A 23 -13.04 4.65 -21.15
N GLU A 24 -11.80 4.82 -21.60
CA GLU A 24 -11.44 4.82 -23.04
C GLU A 24 -11.75 3.49 -23.74
N LYS A 25 -11.90 2.40 -22.98
CA LYS A 25 -12.26 1.08 -23.50
C LYS A 25 -13.75 0.94 -23.83
N GLU A 26 -14.55 2.01 -23.65
CA GLU A 26 -16.00 2.01 -23.84
C GLU A 26 -16.74 0.93 -23.01
N ASP A 27 -16.11 0.45 -21.93
CA ASP A 27 -16.76 -0.47 -21.00
C ASP A 27 -17.67 0.31 -20.05
N PRO A 28 -18.98 0.11 -20.10
CA PRO A 28 -19.92 0.83 -19.22
C PRO A 28 -19.76 0.49 -17.74
N ASN A 29 -19.00 -0.57 -17.43
CA ASN A 29 -18.72 -1.01 -16.08
C ASN A 29 -17.47 -0.34 -15.49
N GLU A 30 -16.61 0.23 -16.33
CA GLU A 30 -15.33 0.86 -15.96
C GLU A 30 -15.44 2.38 -16.12
N PHE A 31 -15.06 3.12 -15.08
CA PHE A 31 -15.04 4.58 -15.09
C PHE A 31 -14.10 5.13 -14.02
N TYR A 32 -13.87 6.44 -14.02
CA TYR A 32 -13.00 7.12 -13.11
C TYR A 32 -13.70 8.24 -12.35
N ILE A 33 -13.33 8.44 -11.09
CA ILE A 33 -13.58 9.67 -10.33
C ILE A 33 -12.34 10.54 -10.45
N THR A 34 -12.47 11.76 -10.93
CA THR A 34 -11.31 12.61 -11.26
C THR A 34 -11.00 13.68 -10.20
N ASN A 35 -11.85 13.85 -9.20
CA ASN A 35 -11.75 14.93 -8.22
C ASN A 35 -11.82 14.46 -6.76
N PHE A 36 -11.35 13.23 -6.47
CA PHE A 36 -11.25 12.78 -5.08
C PHE A 36 -10.15 13.59 -4.35
N ILE A 37 -10.55 14.28 -3.28
CA ILE A 37 -9.66 15.12 -2.48
C ILE A 37 -9.33 14.39 -1.18
N GLY A 38 -8.06 14.43 -0.77
CA GLY A 38 -7.62 13.88 0.50
C GLY A 38 -8.35 14.55 1.67
N PRO A 39 -8.80 13.74 2.67
CA PRO A 39 -9.60 14.26 3.77
C PRO A 39 -8.83 15.31 4.57
N LYS A 40 -9.59 16.29 5.06
CA LYS A 40 -9.07 17.35 5.91
C LYS A 40 -8.47 16.77 7.19
N ASP A 41 -7.46 17.41 7.72
CA ASP A 41 -6.74 16.99 8.93
C ASP A 41 -6.05 15.62 8.82
N SER A 42 -5.91 15.08 7.60
CA SER A 42 -5.14 13.86 7.31
C SER A 42 -3.76 14.18 6.73
N LEU A 43 -2.90 13.16 6.67
CA LEU A 43 -1.61 13.26 5.97
C LEU A 43 -1.77 13.45 4.45
N TYR A 44 -2.97 13.21 3.92
CA TYR A 44 -3.33 13.28 2.50
C TYR A 44 -4.02 14.59 2.13
N GLU A 45 -4.22 15.49 3.10
CA GLU A 45 -4.89 16.77 2.88
C GLU A 45 -4.24 17.58 1.75
N GLY A 46 -5.07 18.17 0.90
CA GLY A 46 -4.64 18.97 -0.25
C GLY A 46 -4.21 18.16 -1.48
N GLY A 47 -4.10 16.85 -1.36
CA GLY A 47 -3.89 15.96 -2.51
C GLY A 47 -5.17 15.74 -3.29
N LYS A 48 -5.03 15.58 -4.62
CA LYS A 48 -6.12 15.24 -5.55
C LYS A 48 -5.78 13.95 -6.29
N TRP A 49 -6.67 12.96 -6.22
CA TRP A 49 -6.49 11.68 -6.88
C TRP A 49 -7.58 11.40 -7.90
N LYS A 50 -7.19 10.68 -8.95
CA LYS A 50 -8.07 10.00 -9.88
C LYS A 50 -8.26 8.57 -9.37
N ILE A 51 -9.50 8.13 -9.20
CA ILE A 51 -9.86 6.80 -8.72
C ILE A 51 -10.45 6.01 -9.87
N HIS A 52 -9.95 4.82 -10.11
CA HIS A 52 -10.47 3.84 -11.06
C HIS A 52 -11.51 2.98 -10.37
N ILE A 53 -12.64 2.75 -11.01
CA ILE A 53 -13.75 1.92 -10.54
C ILE A 53 -14.12 0.92 -11.62
N GLU A 54 -14.23 -0.36 -11.25
CA GLU A 54 -14.74 -1.42 -12.08
C GLU A 54 -15.90 -2.13 -11.35
N LEU A 55 -17.09 -2.10 -11.97
CA LEU A 55 -18.30 -2.73 -11.43
C LEU A 55 -18.43 -4.15 -11.99
N PRO A 56 -18.42 -5.21 -11.17
CA PRO A 56 -18.58 -6.57 -11.66
C PRO A 56 -19.94 -6.82 -12.28
N ASP A 57 -20.06 -7.89 -13.07
CA ASP A 57 -21.34 -8.23 -13.76
C ASP A 57 -22.49 -8.44 -12.78
N ASN A 58 -22.20 -9.05 -11.64
CA ASN A 58 -23.18 -9.31 -10.59
C ASN A 58 -23.28 -8.18 -9.54
N TYR A 59 -22.83 -6.98 -9.90
CA TYR A 59 -23.06 -5.79 -9.07
C TYR A 59 -24.56 -5.56 -8.86
N PRO A 60 -25.06 -5.23 -7.64
CA PRO A 60 -24.32 -4.88 -6.42
C PRO A 60 -24.06 -6.07 -5.46
N TYR A 61 -24.31 -7.31 -5.84
CA TYR A 61 -24.11 -8.46 -4.96
C TYR A 61 -22.63 -8.76 -4.70
N LYS A 62 -21.76 -8.37 -5.63
CA LYS A 62 -20.31 -8.37 -5.46
C LYS A 62 -19.82 -6.91 -5.40
N SER A 63 -18.85 -6.65 -4.53
CA SER A 63 -18.23 -5.35 -4.38
C SER A 63 -17.56 -4.86 -5.66
N PRO A 64 -17.45 -3.54 -5.89
CA PRO A 64 -16.63 -2.98 -6.96
C PRO A 64 -15.15 -3.19 -6.69
N SER A 65 -14.35 -3.23 -7.76
CA SER A 65 -12.89 -3.06 -7.68
C SER A 65 -12.58 -1.57 -7.73
N ILE A 66 -11.69 -1.12 -6.83
CA ILE A 66 -11.37 0.31 -6.68
C ILE A 66 -9.86 0.45 -6.53
N GLY A 67 -9.31 1.44 -7.24
CA GLY A 67 -7.89 1.72 -7.19
C GLY A 67 -7.54 3.17 -7.46
N PHE A 68 -6.44 3.63 -6.88
CA PHE A 68 -5.87 4.95 -7.15
C PHE A 68 -5.02 4.93 -8.42
N VAL A 69 -5.29 5.82 -9.37
CA VAL A 69 -4.54 5.92 -10.62
C VAL A 69 -3.19 6.58 -10.39
N ASN A 70 -3.17 7.70 -9.68
CA ASN A 70 -1.93 8.32 -9.27
C ASN A 70 -1.43 7.71 -7.95
N LYS A 71 -0.11 7.64 -7.79
CA LYS A 71 0.53 6.96 -6.67
C LYS A 71 0.10 7.52 -5.32
N ILE A 72 -0.12 6.62 -4.38
CA ILE A 72 -0.41 6.91 -2.99
C ILE A 72 0.41 5.96 -2.11
N TYR A 73 0.86 6.41 -0.94
CA TYR A 73 1.59 5.59 0.01
C TYR A 73 0.73 5.29 1.23
N HIS A 74 0.26 4.04 1.33
CA HIS A 74 -0.70 3.64 2.36
C HIS A 74 -0.59 2.12 2.66
N PRO A 75 -0.74 1.65 3.92
CA PRO A 75 -0.67 0.23 4.27
C PRO A 75 -1.64 -0.66 3.47
N ASN A 76 -2.87 -0.22 3.26
CA ASN A 76 -3.92 -1.02 2.62
C ASN A 76 -4.10 -0.78 1.12
N ILE A 77 -3.12 -0.14 0.49
CA ILE A 77 -3.15 0.16 -0.95
C ILE A 77 -1.85 -0.33 -1.57
N ASP A 78 -1.96 -1.13 -2.63
CA ASP A 78 -0.80 -1.58 -3.38
C ASP A 78 -0.10 -0.40 -4.09
N GLU A 79 1.17 -0.20 -3.83
CA GLU A 79 1.91 0.97 -4.33
C GLU A 79 2.08 0.97 -5.85
N ARG A 80 2.06 -0.21 -6.48
CA ARG A 80 2.30 -0.34 -7.92
C ARG A 80 1.02 -0.17 -8.72
N SER A 81 -0.03 -0.90 -8.34
CA SER A 81 -1.32 -0.91 -9.03
C SER A 81 -2.28 0.16 -8.53
N GLY A 82 -2.09 0.67 -7.31
CA GLY A 82 -3.04 1.55 -6.63
C GLY A 82 -4.28 0.82 -6.10
N THR A 83 -4.36 -0.50 -6.26
CA THR A 83 -5.54 -1.28 -5.85
C THR A 83 -5.71 -1.25 -4.34
N ILE A 84 -6.95 -1.07 -3.90
CA ILE A 84 -7.33 -1.15 -2.48
C ILE A 84 -7.61 -2.61 -2.14
N CYS A 85 -7.24 -3.05 -0.93
CA CYS A 85 -7.52 -4.39 -0.45
C CYS A 85 -9.02 -4.72 -0.58
N LEU A 86 -9.34 -5.80 -1.31
CA LEU A 86 -10.72 -6.24 -1.50
C LEU A 86 -11.37 -6.64 -0.17
N ASP A 87 -10.62 -7.23 0.75
CA ASP A 87 -11.14 -7.63 2.06
C ASP A 87 -11.57 -6.42 2.87
N VAL A 88 -10.82 -5.33 2.81
CA VAL A 88 -11.18 -4.06 3.46
C VAL A 88 -12.46 -3.49 2.86
N ILE A 89 -12.64 -3.57 1.54
CA ILE A 89 -13.88 -3.15 0.87
C ILE A 89 -15.03 -4.09 1.23
N ASN A 90 -14.80 -5.41 1.18
CA ASN A 90 -15.83 -6.43 1.44
C ASN A 90 -16.38 -6.39 2.86
N GLN A 91 -15.58 -6.00 3.85
CA GLN A 91 -16.05 -5.83 5.24
C GLN A 91 -17.14 -4.75 5.37
N THR A 92 -17.11 -3.76 4.48
CA THR A 92 -18.06 -2.63 4.49
C THR A 92 -19.18 -2.81 3.47
N TRP A 93 -18.92 -3.58 2.39
CA TRP A 93 -19.84 -3.70 1.25
C TRP A 93 -21.01 -4.61 1.54
N SER A 94 -22.20 -4.14 1.15
CA SER A 94 -23.43 -4.94 1.03
C SER A 94 -24.21 -4.48 -0.19
N PRO A 95 -25.15 -5.26 -0.73
CA PRO A 95 -25.99 -4.83 -1.87
C PRO A 95 -26.83 -3.57 -1.63
N SER A 96 -27.10 -3.25 -0.36
CA SER A 96 -27.81 -2.02 0.05
C SER A 96 -26.89 -0.81 0.21
N PHE A 97 -25.56 -1.03 0.27
CA PHE A 97 -24.59 0.05 0.38
C PHE A 97 -24.56 0.89 -0.91
N GLU A 98 -24.55 2.20 -0.77
CA GLU A 98 -24.49 3.11 -1.92
C GLU A 98 -23.04 3.33 -2.36
N LEU A 99 -22.80 3.22 -3.66
CA LEU A 99 -21.45 3.37 -4.22
C LEU A 99 -20.81 4.74 -3.88
N LYS A 100 -21.62 5.81 -3.81
CA LYS A 100 -21.13 7.13 -3.41
C LYS A 100 -20.51 7.16 -2.01
N ASN A 101 -21.00 6.35 -1.07
CA ASN A 101 -20.47 6.30 0.30
C ASN A 101 -19.04 5.79 0.37
N ILE A 102 -18.59 5.09 -0.68
CA ILE A 102 -17.16 4.72 -0.79
C ILE A 102 -16.29 5.98 -0.83
N PHE A 103 -16.73 7.01 -1.53
CA PHE A 103 -15.97 8.25 -1.71
C PHE A 103 -16.23 9.27 -0.59
N GLU A 104 -17.46 9.29 -0.07
CA GLU A 104 -17.86 10.23 0.99
C GLU A 104 -17.42 9.77 2.39
N GLU A 105 -17.38 8.45 2.64
CA GLU A 105 -17.17 7.89 3.98
C GLU A 105 -16.01 6.91 4.03
N PHE A 106 -16.05 5.82 3.22
CA PHE A 106 -15.10 4.72 3.34
C PHE A 106 -13.65 5.13 3.04
N LEU A 107 -13.36 5.73 1.87
CA LEU A 107 -12.01 6.15 1.51
C LEU A 107 -11.45 7.23 2.45
N PRO A 108 -12.21 8.26 2.84
CA PRO A 108 -11.76 9.20 3.87
C PRO A 108 -11.39 8.52 5.18
N GLN A 109 -12.21 7.59 5.66
CA GLN A 109 -11.94 6.86 6.90
C GLN A 109 -10.70 5.97 6.77
N LEU A 110 -10.56 5.24 5.67
CA LEU A 110 -9.38 4.41 5.41
C LEU A 110 -8.08 5.23 5.40
N LEU A 111 -8.10 6.43 4.79
CA LEU A 111 -6.94 7.31 4.75
C LEU A 111 -6.61 7.92 6.11
N LEU A 112 -7.60 8.17 6.97
CA LEU A 112 -7.41 8.66 8.33
C LEU A 112 -6.93 7.55 9.29
N TYR A 113 -7.47 6.34 9.12
CA TYR A 113 -7.28 5.21 10.03
C TYR A 113 -6.84 3.96 9.26
N PRO A 114 -5.56 3.86 8.86
CA PRO A 114 -5.03 2.67 8.20
C PRO A 114 -5.14 1.42 9.07
N ASN A 115 -5.39 0.26 8.44
CA ASN A 115 -5.29 -1.04 9.09
C ASN A 115 -3.93 -1.69 8.76
N PRO A 116 -2.91 -1.54 9.61
CA PRO A 116 -1.60 -2.11 9.36
C PRO A 116 -1.49 -3.61 9.66
N SER A 117 -2.55 -4.24 10.21
CA SER A 117 -2.54 -5.66 10.57
C SER A 117 -2.67 -6.57 9.35
N ASP A 118 -3.33 -6.07 8.29
CA ASP A 118 -3.51 -6.79 7.02
C ASP A 118 -3.13 -5.90 5.84
N PRO A 119 -1.83 -5.71 5.60
CA PRO A 119 -1.34 -4.75 4.64
C PRO A 119 -1.18 -5.33 3.24
N LEU A 120 -1.50 -4.52 2.20
CA LEU A 120 -1.02 -4.72 0.82
C LEU A 120 0.37 -4.13 0.60
N ASN A 121 0.73 -3.10 1.38
CA ASN A 121 2.05 -2.46 1.37
C ASN A 121 2.72 -2.67 2.72
N GLN A 122 3.50 -3.76 2.81
CA GLN A 122 4.20 -4.14 4.04
C GLN A 122 5.18 -3.07 4.51
N GLU A 123 5.88 -2.39 3.60
CA GLU A 123 6.81 -1.31 3.97
C GLU A 123 6.06 -0.15 4.64
N ALA A 124 4.90 0.22 4.09
CA ALA A 124 4.07 1.28 4.67
C ALA A 124 3.54 0.89 6.06
N ALA A 125 3.11 -0.36 6.24
CA ALA A 125 2.66 -0.87 7.54
C ALA A 125 3.79 -0.89 8.57
N ASP A 126 4.96 -1.37 8.20
CA ASP A 126 6.14 -1.39 9.07
C ASP A 126 6.56 0.03 9.50
N LEU A 127 6.58 0.99 8.57
CA LEU A 127 6.87 2.38 8.91
C LEU A 127 5.77 2.98 9.78
N TYR A 128 4.50 2.70 9.50
CA TYR A 128 3.37 3.19 10.29
C TYR A 128 3.46 2.74 11.74
N LEU A 129 3.78 1.45 11.97
CA LEU A 129 3.85 0.86 13.32
C LEU A 129 5.14 1.20 14.07
N LYS A 130 6.30 1.16 13.39
CA LYS A 130 7.62 1.23 14.05
C LYS A 130 8.24 2.62 13.98
N HIS A 131 7.94 3.40 12.93
CA HIS A 131 8.59 4.67 12.62
C HIS A 131 7.58 5.69 12.09
N LYS A 132 6.55 5.98 12.89
CA LYS A 132 5.42 6.85 12.51
C LYS A 132 5.84 8.17 11.86
N LYS A 133 6.86 8.83 12.40
CA LYS A 133 7.39 10.08 11.84
C LYS A 133 7.91 9.92 10.41
N ASN A 134 8.64 8.84 10.13
CA ASN A 134 9.15 8.55 8.78
C ASN A 134 8.01 8.21 7.81
N TYR A 135 6.98 7.50 8.30
CA TYR A 135 5.76 7.26 7.56
C TYR A 135 5.09 8.58 7.16
N ASP A 136 4.86 9.47 8.11
CA ASP A 136 4.19 10.76 7.89
C ASP A 136 4.96 11.63 6.87
N GLU A 137 6.29 11.68 6.98
CA GLU A 137 7.14 12.38 6.02
C GLU A 137 7.04 11.77 4.61
N LYS A 138 7.02 10.42 4.52
CA LYS A 138 6.92 9.71 3.24
C LYS A 138 5.55 9.93 2.58
N VAL A 139 4.45 9.88 3.36
CA VAL A 139 3.10 10.19 2.85
C VAL A 139 3.04 11.61 2.29
N LYS A 140 3.49 12.61 3.05
CA LYS A 140 3.51 14.02 2.61
C LYS A 140 4.30 14.21 1.32
N LYS A 141 5.44 13.51 1.17
CA LYS A 141 6.23 13.52 -0.07
C LYS A 141 5.45 12.95 -1.25
N TYR A 142 4.72 11.84 -1.04
CA TYR A 142 3.88 11.25 -2.09
C TYR A 142 2.75 12.17 -2.52
N VAL A 143 2.10 12.85 -1.56
CA VAL A 143 1.06 13.84 -1.85
C VAL A 143 1.61 14.95 -2.75
N ILE A 144 2.75 15.53 -2.41
CA ILE A 144 3.38 16.60 -3.19
C ILE A 144 3.75 16.10 -4.59
N LEU A 145 4.36 14.91 -4.70
CA LEU A 145 4.89 14.40 -5.96
C LEU A 145 3.82 13.89 -6.93
N TYR A 146 2.75 13.29 -6.41
CA TYR A 146 1.81 12.54 -7.24
C TYR A 146 0.37 13.04 -7.18
N ALA A 147 0.01 13.85 -6.18
CA ALA A 147 -1.36 14.32 -5.96
C ALA A 147 -1.47 15.85 -5.74
N GLY A 148 -0.34 16.56 -5.65
CA GLY A 148 -0.32 18.02 -5.50
C GLY A 148 -0.83 18.74 -6.76
N LYS A 149 -1.39 19.95 -6.59
CA LYS A 149 -1.70 20.82 -7.69
C LYS A 149 -0.40 21.15 -8.44
N LYS A 150 -0.37 20.92 -9.74
CA LYS A 150 0.69 21.47 -10.61
C LYS A 150 0.51 23.00 -10.62
N ASN A 151 1.19 23.69 -9.74
CA ASN A 151 1.28 25.13 -9.81
C ASN A 151 2.45 25.46 -10.72
N ASP A 152 2.20 26.25 -11.76
CA ASP A 152 3.20 26.69 -12.75
C ASP A 152 4.39 27.47 -12.15
N ASN A 153 4.37 27.75 -10.84
CA ASN A 153 5.37 28.53 -10.11
C ASN A 153 6.10 27.77 -8.97
N ASN A 154 5.99 26.44 -8.84
CA ASN A 154 6.62 25.71 -7.75
C ASN A 154 8.08 25.35 -8.04
N ASN A 155 8.99 26.30 -7.84
CA ASN A 155 10.43 26.05 -7.70
C ASN A 155 10.75 25.01 -6.58
N PHE A 156 9.86 24.88 -5.61
CA PHE A 156 10.03 23.94 -4.48
C PHE A 156 9.87 22.47 -4.94
N ASP A 157 8.88 22.18 -5.79
CA ASP A 157 8.62 20.83 -6.28
C ASP A 157 9.73 20.34 -7.22
N ILE A 158 10.30 21.22 -8.02
CA ILE A 158 11.38 20.91 -8.97
C ILE A 158 12.67 20.58 -8.22
N ASN A 159 13.02 21.32 -7.20
CA ASN A 159 14.21 21.08 -6.39
C ASN A 159 14.08 19.78 -5.60
N PHE A 160 12.92 19.51 -5.02
CA PHE A 160 12.62 18.27 -4.31
C PHE A 160 12.70 17.05 -5.24
N ILE A 161 12.11 17.13 -6.46
CA ILE A 161 12.18 16.08 -7.48
C ILE A 161 13.63 15.82 -7.91
N LYS A 162 14.45 16.87 -8.05
CA LYS A 162 15.88 16.77 -8.36
C LYS A 162 16.63 16.04 -7.25
N GLU A 163 16.45 16.44 -6.01
CA GLU A 163 17.10 15.80 -4.85
C GLU A 163 16.74 14.31 -4.72
N GLU A 164 15.48 13.94 -4.92
CA GLU A 164 15.05 12.53 -4.87
C GLU A 164 15.62 11.71 -6.04
N LYS A 165 15.72 12.30 -7.25
CA LYS A 165 16.39 11.64 -8.38
C LYS A 165 17.88 11.44 -8.10
N GLU A 166 18.54 12.44 -7.54
CA GLU A 166 19.96 12.35 -7.17
C GLU A 166 20.20 11.31 -6.09
N LYS A 167 19.34 11.25 -5.05
CA LYS A 167 19.39 10.21 -4.01
C LYS A 167 19.18 8.81 -4.60
N LYS A 168 18.19 8.62 -5.49
CA LYS A 168 17.98 7.35 -6.19
C LYS A 168 19.18 6.94 -7.02
N ASN A 169 19.74 7.85 -7.80
CA ASN A 169 20.92 7.60 -8.61
C ASN A 169 22.14 7.24 -7.75
N LYS A 170 22.31 7.93 -6.61
CA LYS A 170 23.39 7.64 -5.65
C LYS A 170 23.23 6.25 -5.01
N ILE A 171 22.00 5.87 -4.63
CA ILE A 171 21.72 4.53 -4.08
C ILE A 171 21.97 3.44 -5.13
N GLU A 172 21.55 3.66 -6.37
CA GLU A 172 21.77 2.70 -7.47
C GLU A 172 23.27 2.56 -7.77
N PHE A 173 23.99 3.67 -7.81
CA PHE A 173 25.45 3.66 -7.96
C PHE A 173 26.15 2.88 -6.84
N LEU A 174 25.74 3.10 -5.59
CA LEU A 174 26.30 2.36 -4.44
C LEU A 174 25.96 0.86 -4.49
N LYS A 175 24.77 0.49 -4.93
CA LYS A 175 24.39 -0.92 -5.15
C LYS A 175 25.25 -1.57 -6.24
N LYS A 176 25.49 -0.87 -7.36
CA LYS A 176 26.36 -1.34 -8.44
C LYS A 176 27.81 -1.51 -7.94
N LYS A 177 28.32 -0.55 -7.15
CA LYS A 177 29.67 -0.60 -6.58
C LYS A 177 29.84 -1.75 -5.58
N ARG A 178 28.82 -2.02 -4.73
CA ARG A 178 28.82 -3.18 -3.83
C ARG A 178 28.82 -4.51 -4.60
N LYS A 179 28.03 -4.58 -5.67
CA LYS A 179 27.95 -5.79 -6.53
C LYS A 179 29.28 -6.05 -7.25
N ALA A 180 29.94 -5.00 -7.75
CA ALA A 180 31.27 -5.10 -8.35
C ALA A 180 32.33 -5.56 -7.34
N LYS A 181 32.33 -4.99 -6.13
CA LYS A 181 33.29 -5.35 -5.07
C LYS A 181 33.11 -6.79 -4.56
N ASN A 182 31.86 -7.28 -4.51
CA ASN A 182 31.60 -8.69 -4.20
C ASN A 182 32.10 -9.61 -5.33
N LEU A 183 31.96 -9.18 -6.59
CA LEU A 183 32.46 -9.96 -7.74
C LEU A 183 34.00 -10.06 -7.75
N GLU A 184 34.71 -8.96 -7.45
CA GLU A 184 36.16 -8.96 -7.27
C GLU A 184 36.58 -9.91 -6.13
N PHE A 185 35.87 -9.91 -5.01
CA PHE A 185 36.15 -10.80 -3.87
C PHE A 185 35.98 -12.30 -4.22
N TYR A 186 35.03 -12.66 -5.09
CA TYR A 186 34.86 -14.03 -5.57
C TYR A 186 35.92 -14.42 -6.61
N LEU A 187 36.33 -13.49 -7.48
CA LEU A 187 37.37 -13.74 -8.46
C LEU A 187 38.75 -13.94 -7.82
N ASP A 188 39.07 -13.22 -6.72
CA ASP A 188 40.33 -13.40 -5.97
C ASP A 188 40.34 -14.74 -5.21
N LYS A 189 39.21 -15.25 -4.77
CA LYS A 189 39.10 -16.58 -4.13
C LYS A 189 39.34 -17.72 -5.12
N ASP A 190 38.80 -17.64 -6.32
CA ASP A 190 38.99 -18.69 -7.33
C ASP A 190 40.44 -18.78 -7.85
N PHE A 191 41.26 -17.74 -7.60
CA PHE A 191 42.69 -17.74 -7.96
C PHE A 191 43.59 -18.31 -6.87
N THR A 192 43.12 -18.37 -5.61
CA THR A 192 43.94 -18.91 -4.49
C THR A 192 43.75 -20.41 -4.25
N ASP A 193 42.65 -21.01 -4.78
CA ASP A 193 42.38 -22.45 -4.58
C ASP A 193 42.98 -23.38 -5.67
N LYS A 194 43.79 -22.84 -6.61
CA LYS A 194 44.50 -23.66 -7.62
C LYS A 194 45.87 -24.12 -7.28
N ASN A 195 46.38 -23.91 -6.05
CA ASN A 195 47.72 -24.31 -5.64
C ASN A 195 47.74 -25.05 -4.30
N ILE A 196 46.85 -26.01 -4.07
CA ILE A 196 47.04 -27.04 -3.05
C ILE A 196 46.48 -28.34 -3.59
N GLU A 197 47.20 -29.00 -4.47
CA GLU A 197 47.19 -30.46 -4.60
C GLU A 197 48.35 -31.03 -3.84
N ASN A 198 48.03 -32.14 -3.14
CA ASN A 198 48.90 -33.07 -2.40
C ASN A 198 49.17 -32.74 -0.91
N ASP A 199 48.38 -33.32 -0.04
CA ASP A 199 48.89 -34.40 0.79
C ASP A 199 47.75 -35.18 1.48
N PHE A 200 47.97 -36.45 1.44
CA PHE A 200 47.29 -37.62 1.88
C PHE A 200 47.05 -37.76 3.39
N MET A 201 46.12 -38.63 3.73
CA MET A 201 45.88 -39.46 4.93
C MET A 201 44.79 -38.95 5.86
N GLU A 202 43.70 -39.69 5.83
CA GLU A 202 43.28 -40.85 6.68
C GLU A 202 42.95 -40.48 8.12
N ASP A 203 41.75 -40.94 8.45
CA ASP A 203 41.25 -41.51 9.67
C ASP A 203 40.59 -40.62 10.73
N ASP A 204 39.41 -41.13 10.99
CA ASP A 204 38.74 -41.45 12.23
C ASP A 204 37.52 -40.61 12.67
N ASP A 205 36.51 -41.37 12.63
CA ASP A 205 35.29 -41.38 13.45
C ASP A 205 35.31 -40.56 14.74
N MET A 206 34.31 -39.76 14.93
CA MET A 206 33.67 -39.68 16.26
C MET A 206 32.21 -39.24 16.17
N GLU A 207 31.46 -40.12 16.71
CA GLU A 207 30.04 -40.08 17.00
C GLU A 207 29.62 -38.95 17.94
N LEU A 208 28.35 -38.57 17.73
CA LEU A 208 27.32 -38.35 18.75
C LEU A 208 27.58 -37.36 19.89
N GLY A 209 26.67 -36.42 19.91
CA GLY A 209 26.36 -35.63 21.09
C GLY A 209 25.02 -34.92 20.92
N SER A 210 23.95 -35.71 21.00
CA SER A 210 22.64 -35.19 21.36
C SER A 210 22.70 -34.68 22.78
N ASP A 211 22.26 -33.46 23.03
CA ASP A 211 21.53 -33.16 24.25
C ASP A 211 20.69 -31.92 24.11
N LEU A 212 19.45 -32.20 24.22
CA LEU A 212 18.31 -31.45 24.65
C LEU A 212 18.65 -30.53 25.84
N ASP A 213 18.20 -29.29 25.79
CA ASP A 213 17.57 -28.70 26.95
C ASP A 213 16.34 -27.86 26.56
N LYS A 214 15.23 -28.48 26.86
CA LYS A 214 13.94 -27.83 27.06
C LYS A 214 13.92 -27.41 28.52
N SER A 215 13.80 -26.12 28.78
CA SER A 215 13.01 -25.62 29.91
C SER A 215 13.15 -24.11 30.03
N ALA A 216 12.10 -23.42 29.86
CA ALA A 216 11.51 -22.41 30.71
C ALA A 216 10.45 -21.65 29.92
N ILE A 217 9.40 -22.17 29.94
CA ILE A 217 8.03 -21.81 30.19
C ILE A 217 7.93 -20.89 31.39
N SER A 218 7.24 -19.82 31.20
CA SER A 218 6.05 -19.40 31.95
C SER A 218 5.88 -17.91 31.94
N SER A 219 4.74 -17.56 31.45
CA SER A 219 3.71 -16.70 32.06
C SER A 219 3.96 -15.21 32.11
N SER A 220 3.19 -14.50 31.35
CA SER A 220 2.23 -13.50 31.83
C SER A 220 1.42 -12.96 30.68
N SER A 221 0.19 -13.32 30.64
CA SER A 221 -1.05 -12.56 30.91
C SER A 221 -1.32 -11.46 29.88
N GLU A 222 -2.32 -11.78 29.05
CA GLU A 222 -3.55 -11.01 28.83
C GLU A 222 -3.40 -9.48 28.79
N LEU A 223 -3.53 -8.93 27.61
CA LEU A 223 -4.32 -7.73 27.37
C LEU A 223 -5.02 -7.90 26.02
N ASN A 224 -6.29 -8.29 26.13
CA ASN A 224 -7.30 -8.13 25.11
C ASN A 224 -7.49 -6.63 24.87
N ASP A 225 -7.25 -6.17 23.67
CA ASP A 225 -7.92 -5.00 23.14
C ASP A 225 -8.50 -5.36 21.79
N ASP A 226 -9.70 -5.93 21.86
CA ASP A 226 -10.64 -6.00 20.77
C ASP A 226 -11.05 -4.59 20.36
N ILE A 227 -10.37 -4.02 19.39
CA ILE A 227 -10.91 -2.89 18.63
C ILE A 227 -11.79 -3.50 17.55
N VAL A 228 -13.03 -3.74 17.93
CA VAL A 228 -14.13 -4.07 17.04
C VAL A 228 -14.40 -2.85 16.15
N PHE A 229 -14.00 -2.93 14.89
CA PHE A 229 -14.47 -2.04 13.84
C PHE A 229 -15.99 -2.19 13.68
N GLY A 230 -16.70 -1.13 14.04
CA GLY A 230 -17.99 -0.86 13.42
C GLY A 230 -19.23 -1.56 13.91
N LYS A 231 -19.57 -1.40 15.19
CA LYS A 231 -20.95 -1.56 15.65
C LYS A 231 -21.35 -0.44 16.61
N ASN A 232 -21.46 0.77 16.13
CA ASN A 232 -22.20 1.81 16.83
C ASN A 232 -22.55 2.98 15.90
N TYR A 233 -23.50 2.78 15.01
CA TYR A 233 -24.34 3.88 14.49
C TYR A 233 -25.68 3.30 14.03
N LEU A 234 -26.46 2.83 15.01
CA LEU A 234 -27.91 2.77 14.94
C LEU A 234 -28.41 2.85 16.38
N GLY A 235 -28.62 4.06 16.83
CA GLY A 235 -29.18 4.38 18.12
C GLY A 235 -29.87 5.71 18.08
N GLU A 236 -31.21 5.64 17.93
CA GLU A 236 -32.21 6.55 18.48
C GLU A 236 -32.19 8.02 18.06
N LYS A 237 -33.14 8.36 17.20
CA LYS A 237 -33.94 9.58 17.40
C LYS A 237 -35.42 9.22 17.26
N MET A 238 -36.10 9.37 18.38
CA MET A 238 -37.54 9.66 18.42
C MET A 238 -37.84 10.90 17.61
#